data_49140511350e7e668ec74b63d9c7354b
#
_entry.id   49140511350e7e668ec74b63d9c7354b
#
_cell.length_a   1.000
_cell.length_b   1.000
_cell.length_c   1.000
_cell.angle_alpha   90.00
_cell.angle_beta   90.00
_cell.angle_gamma   90.00
#
_symmetry.space_group_name_H-M   'P 1'
#
loop_
_entity.id
_entity.type
_entity.pdbx_description
1 polymer ?
#
loop_
_entity_poly.entity_id
_entity_poly.type
_entity_poly.pdbx_seq_one_letter_code
_entity_poly.pdbx_strand_id
1 'polypeptide(L)'
;MSICLCNLSADTALELVAQKKLEVTPASPDFSSFVADPELAKDALGSLADMLPKPIELLVGSAGRRRSAVDIVSHVWQGSLPKNGILALDEEVYVSSPEFTLLQQSSVVHQASLCQMLGRYLGTWTPMPNEPYGQDERAPLTTLESLQEFLTGMGRIRGIGNLRLAMAYTCEGAASAPETTLQLALCLPPELHGLNLAQPTMNYKVDLSAKAQRLCPHQSIRISMLDLL
;
A
#
# COMPACT_ATOMS: atom_id res chain seq x y z
N MET A 1 8.90 10.97 -23.61
CA MET A 1 9.52 10.03 -22.64
C MET A 1 8.81 10.21 -21.34
N SER A 2 8.63 9.15 -20.58
CA SER A 2 7.81 9.20 -19.35
C SER A 2 8.56 8.56 -18.19
N ILE A 3 8.21 8.94 -16.97
CA ILE A 3 8.70 8.32 -15.75
C ILE A 3 7.60 7.54 -15.06
N CYS A 4 7.97 6.50 -14.32
CA CYS A 4 7.00 5.73 -13.54
C CYS A 4 7.56 5.51 -12.13
N LEU A 5 6.88 6.05 -11.13
CA LEU A 5 7.17 5.83 -9.72
C LEU A 5 6.87 4.38 -9.34
N CYS A 6 7.74 3.77 -8.56
CA CYS A 6 7.57 2.40 -8.06
C CYS A 6 8.00 2.28 -6.59
N ASN A 7 7.79 1.14 -5.99
CA ASN A 7 8.19 0.82 -4.62
C ASN A 7 7.79 1.93 -3.60
N LEU A 8 8.73 2.43 -2.79
CA LEU A 8 8.45 3.43 -1.75
C LEU A 8 8.03 4.79 -2.32
N SER A 9 8.54 5.17 -3.51
CA SER A 9 8.08 6.40 -4.17
C SER A 9 6.63 6.30 -4.64
N ALA A 10 6.23 5.13 -5.16
CA ALA A 10 4.83 4.87 -5.48
C ALA A 10 3.96 4.82 -4.22
N ASP A 11 4.44 4.18 -3.16
CA ASP A 11 3.74 4.13 -1.87
C ASP A 11 3.40 5.53 -1.34
N THR A 12 4.38 6.43 -1.34
CA THR A 12 4.17 7.83 -0.92
C THR A 12 3.22 8.58 -1.85
N ALA A 13 3.35 8.43 -3.17
CA ALA A 13 2.45 9.07 -4.12
C ALA A 13 1.00 8.58 -3.96
N LEU A 14 0.78 7.29 -3.74
CA LEU A 14 -0.55 6.71 -3.49
C LEU A 14 -1.17 7.24 -2.18
N GLU A 15 -0.38 7.46 -1.13
CA GLU A 15 -0.87 8.11 0.08
C GLU A 15 -1.29 9.57 -0.18
N LEU A 16 -0.55 10.32 -1.00
CA LEU A 16 -0.95 11.66 -1.40
C LEU A 16 -2.24 11.67 -2.22
N VAL A 17 -2.45 10.66 -3.08
CA VAL A 17 -3.72 10.45 -3.80
C VAL A 17 -4.86 10.19 -2.81
N ALA A 18 -4.65 9.30 -1.86
CA ALA A 18 -5.65 8.96 -0.85
C ALA A 18 -6.02 10.17 0.05
N GLN A 19 -5.06 11.06 0.29
CA GLN A 19 -5.26 12.34 0.98
C GLN A 19 -5.87 13.44 0.07
N LYS A 20 -6.25 13.10 -1.17
CA LYS A 20 -6.79 14.04 -2.18
C LYS A 20 -5.83 15.21 -2.52
N LYS A 21 -4.54 15.00 -2.36
CA LYS A 21 -3.48 15.95 -2.75
C LYS A 21 -3.02 15.74 -4.19
N LEU A 22 -3.27 14.55 -4.74
CA LEU A 22 -3.01 14.15 -6.11
C LEU A 22 -4.24 13.43 -6.68
N GLU A 23 -4.39 13.48 -8.00
CA GLU A 23 -5.39 12.72 -8.73
C GLU A 23 -4.71 11.69 -9.63
N VAL A 24 -5.34 10.55 -9.83
CA VAL A 24 -4.84 9.50 -10.72
C VAL A 24 -5.95 8.94 -11.59
N THR A 25 -5.57 8.46 -12.76
CA THR A 25 -6.45 7.74 -13.67
C THR A 25 -5.82 6.41 -14.10
N PRO A 26 -6.62 5.35 -14.32
CA PRO A 26 -6.10 4.10 -14.88
C PRO A 26 -5.39 4.36 -16.22
N ALA A 27 -4.22 3.75 -16.42
CA ALA A 27 -3.41 3.94 -17.61
C ALA A 27 -2.85 2.62 -18.16
N SER A 28 -2.59 2.62 -19.46
CA SER A 28 -1.92 1.52 -20.15
C SER A 28 -0.79 2.08 -21.03
N PRO A 29 0.26 2.65 -20.42
CA PRO A 29 1.34 3.27 -21.17
C PRO A 29 2.17 2.25 -21.94
N ASP A 30 2.85 2.72 -22.98
CA ASP A 30 3.93 1.95 -23.58
C ASP A 30 5.09 1.82 -22.58
N PHE A 31 5.29 0.62 -22.07
CA PHE A 31 6.35 0.33 -21.10
C PHE A 31 7.74 0.66 -21.63
N SER A 32 7.93 0.64 -22.94
CA SER A 32 9.19 1.04 -23.56
C SER A 32 9.46 2.55 -23.42
N SER A 33 8.48 3.38 -23.11
CA SER A 33 8.65 4.82 -22.92
C SER A 33 9.28 5.20 -21.58
N PHE A 34 9.23 4.31 -20.58
CA PHE A 34 9.71 4.60 -19.22
C PHE A 34 11.24 4.69 -19.16
N VAL A 35 11.71 5.78 -18.62
CA VAL A 35 13.12 6.07 -18.42
C VAL A 35 13.40 6.48 -16.97
N ALA A 36 14.64 6.30 -16.55
CA ALA A 36 15.13 6.74 -15.23
C ALA A 36 16.18 7.84 -15.39
N ASP A 37 15.84 8.86 -16.19
CA ASP A 37 16.70 10.01 -16.38
C ASP A 37 16.51 11.02 -15.25
N PRO A 38 17.59 11.44 -14.54
CA PRO A 38 17.48 12.31 -13.38
C PRO A 38 16.95 13.71 -13.70
N GLU A 39 17.33 14.29 -14.84
CA GLU A 39 16.88 15.63 -15.22
C GLU A 39 15.42 15.60 -15.62
N LEU A 40 15.05 14.64 -16.46
CA LEU A 40 13.65 14.43 -16.84
C LEU A 40 12.75 14.15 -15.61
N ALA A 41 13.24 13.32 -14.67
CA ALA A 41 12.47 13.01 -13.47
C ALA A 41 12.28 14.25 -12.59
N LYS A 42 13.30 15.09 -12.45
CA LYS A 42 13.21 16.32 -11.70
C LYS A 42 12.23 17.31 -12.33
N ASP A 43 12.30 17.47 -13.63
CA ASP A 43 11.43 18.39 -14.37
C ASP A 43 9.98 17.91 -14.36
N ALA A 44 9.73 16.62 -14.65
CA ALA A 44 8.39 16.05 -14.68
C ALA A 44 7.73 15.98 -13.30
N LEU A 45 8.46 15.68 -12.25
CA LEU A 45 7.92 15.60 -10.88
C LEU A 45 7.70 16.99 -10.25
N GLY A 46 8.48 18.00 -10.64
CA GLY A 46 8.35 19.33 -10.06
C GLY A 46 8.36 19.31 -8.52
N SER A 47 7.36 19.91 -7.89
CA SER A 47 7.21 19.95 -6.43
C SER A 47 6.91 18.59 -5.79
N LEU A 48 6.40 17.63 -6.54
CA LEU A 48 6.18 16.27 -6.04
C LEU A 48 7.51 15.61 -5.64
N ALA A 49 8.62 15.92 -6.35
CA ALA A 49 9.93 15.37 -6.02
C ALA A 49 10.39 15.66 -4.59
N ASP A 50 9.98 16.79 -4.00
CA ASP A 50 10.33 17.17 -2.63
C ASP A 50 9.51 16.41 -1.57
N MET A 51 8.36 15.85 -1.96
CA MET A 51 7.49 15.06 -1.09
C MET A 51 7.82 13.56 -1.12
N LEU A 52 8.61 13.11 -2.11
CA LEU A 52 8.98 11.71 -2.25
C LEU A 52 10.23 11.35 -1.41
N PRO A 53 10.30 10.11 -0.88
CA PRO A 53 11.50 9.63 -0.20
C PRO A 53 12.69 9.58 -1.16
N LYS A 54 13.87 9.83 -0.65
CA LYS A 54 15.12 9.72 -1.41
C LYS A 54 15.85 8.42 -1.08
N PRO A 55 16.43 7.74 -2.09
CA PRO A 55 16.34 8.06 -3.52
C PRO A 55 14.94 7.83 -4.10
N ILE A 56 14.55 8.62 -5.12
CA ILE A 56 13.31 8.39 -5.86
C ILE A 56 13.45 7.08 -6.66
N GLU A 57 12.46 6.22 -6.55
CA GLU A 57 12.45 4.90 -7.17
C GLU A 57 11.62 4.89 -8.44
N LEU A 58 12.26 4.60 -9.58
CA LEU A 58 11.66 4.63 -10.90
C LEU A 58 11.63 3.24 -11.54
N LEU A 59 10.53 2.90 -12.20
CA LEU A 59 10.34 1.66 -12.92
C LEU A 59 10.82 1.81 -14.37
N VAL A 60 11.60 0.84 -14.85
CA VAL A 60 12.06 0.76 -16.24
C VAL A 60 11.85 -0.64 -16.82
N GLY A 61 11.63 -0.70 -18.15
CA GLY A 61 11.33 -1.93 -18.86
C GLY A 61 12.56 -2.80 -19.19
N SER A 62 13.77 -2.28 -19.03
CA SER A 62 14.98 -3.05 -19.36
C SER A 62 16.21 -2.59 -18.58
N ALA A 63 17.18 -3.49 -18.45
CA ALA A 63 18.44 -3.20 -17.78
C ALA A 63 19.25 -2.09 -18.49
N GLY A 64 19.13 -1.98 -19.81
CA GLY A 64 19.80 -0.92 -20.59
C GLY A 64 19.26 0.48 -20.32
N ARG A 65 18.08 0.60 -19.71
CA ARG A 65 17.46 1.86 -19.30
C ARG A 65 17.72 2.22 -17.85
N ARG A 66 18.42 1.36 -17.12
CA ARG A 66 18.83 1.67 -15.75
C ARG A 66 19.71 2.92 -15.73
N ARG A 67 19.39 3.81 -14.80
CA ARG A 67 20.24 4.89 -14.39
C ARG A 67 20.26 4.91 -12.87
N SER A 68 21.34 5.35 -12.31
CA SER A 68 21.48 5.57 -10.87
C SER A 68 22.20 6.91 -10.68
N ALA A 69 21.59 7.75 -9.88
CA ALA A 69 22.16 9.02 -9.43
C ALA A 69 22.04 9.07 -7.91
N VAL A 70 22.53 10.11 -7.27
CA VAL A 70 22.47 10.25 -5.81
C VAL A 70 21.04 10.16 -5.31
N ASP A 71 20.09 10.76 -6.05
CA ASP A 71 18.69 10.89 -5.63
C ASP A 71 17.72 10.01 -6.42
N ILE A 72 18.22 9.17 -7.34
CA ILE A 72 17.38 8.31 -8.19
C ILE A 72 17.95 6.90 -8.27
N VAL A 73 17.05 5.93 -8.10
CA VAL A 73 17.33 4.51 -8.29
C VAL A 73 16.30 3.93 -9.26
N SER A 74 16.76 3.07 -10.18
CA SER A 74 15.87 2.43 -11.14
C SER A 74 15.71 0.93 -10.87
N HIS A 75 14.46 0.48 -10.96
CA HIS A 75 14.06 -0.91 -10.84
C HIS A 75 13.59 -1.45 -12.18
N VAL A 76 14.09 -2.63 -12.55
CA VAL A 76 13.69 -3.28 -13.81
C VAL A 76 12.54 -4.22 -13.53
N TRP A 77 11.43 -4.05 -14.23
CA TRP A 77 10.40 -5.06 -14.31
C TRP A 77 10.60 -5.91 -15.56
N GLN A 78 10.67 -7.22 -15.37
CA GLN A 78 10.85 -8.17 -16.47
C GLN A 78 9.49 -8.72 -16.93
N GLY A 79 9.23 -8.62 -18.22
CA GLY A 79 7.97 -9.04 -18.82
C GLY A 79 6.99 -7.90 -19.09
N SER A 80 5.76 -8.24 -19.44
CA SER A 80 4.68 -7.26 -19.65
C SER A 80 4.24 -6.64 -18.34
N LEU A 81 3.79 -5.39 -18.40
CA LEU A 81 3.13 -4.77 -17.25
C LEU A 81 1.85 -5.54 -16.88
N PRO A 82 1.56 -5.70 -15.60
CA PRO A 82 0.30 -6.26 -15.17
C PRO A 82 -0.88 -5.41 -15.66
N LYS A 83 -1.98 -6.06 -16.00
CA LYS A 83 -3.22 -5.35 -16.31
C LYS A 83 -3.63 -4.48 -15.11
N ASN A 84 -4.00 -3.24 -15.34
CA ASN A 84 -4.32 -2.26 -14.30
C ASN A 84 -3.17 -1.99 -13.30
N GLY A 85 -1.92 -2.34 -13.65
CA GLY A 85 -0.78 -2.14 -12.76
C GLY A 85 -0.24 -0.72 -12.73
N ILE A 86 -0.68 0.16 -13.63
CA ILE A 86 -0.17 1.53 -13.77
C ILE A 86 -1.31 2.54 -13.73
N LEU A 87 -1.08 3.63 -13.04
CA LEU A 87 -1.93 4.81 -12.98
C LEU A 87 -1.16 6.01 -13.55
N ALA A 88 -1.85 6.92 -14.21
CA ALA A 88 -1.29 8.20 -14.65
C ALA A 88 -1.56 9.26 -13.59
N LEU A 89 -0.53 10.01 -13.22
CA LEU A 89 -0.63 11.26 -12.44
C LEU A 89 -0.82 12.46 -13.39
N ASP A 90 -0.13 12.41 -14.54
CA ASP A 90 -0.31 13.35 -15.66
C ASP A 90 0.14 12.70 -16.99
N GLU A 91 0.45 13.49 -18.00
CA GLU A 91 0.83 12.99 -19.34
C GLU A 91 2.19 12.29 -19.37
N GLU A 92 3.10 12.64 -18.46
CA GLU A 92 4.49 12.15 -18.45
C GLU A 92 4.85 11.37 -17.17
N VAL A 93 4.03 11.49 -16.11
CA VAL A 93 4.28 10.87 -14.80
C VAL A 93 3.25 9.79 -14.51
N TYR A 94 3.76 8.60 -14.28
CA TYR A 94 3.00 7.42 -13.92
C TYR A 94 3.40 6.92 -12.55
N VAL A 95 2.54 6.12 -11.95
CA VAL A 95 2.78 5.45 -10.66
C VAL A 95 2.27 4.02 -10.71
N SER A 96 2.98 3.10 -10.09
CA SER A 96 2.50 1.73 -9.88
C SER A 96 1.19 1.75 -9.08
N SER A 97 0.20 0.96 -9.51
CA SER A 97 -1.06 0.83 -8.75
C SER A 97 -0.81 0.29 -7.33
N PRO A 98 -1.76 0.41 -6.41
CA PRO A 98 -1.63 -0.16 -5.06
C PRO A 98 -1.24 -1.65 -5.07
N GLU A 99 -1.91 -2.46 -5.90
CA GLU A 99 -1.67 -3.89 -6.02
C GLU A 99 -0.27 -4.19 -6.58
N PHE A 100 0.15 -3.41 -7.60
CA PHE A 100 1.45 -3.59 -8.20
C PHE A 100 2.58 -3.14 -7.28
N THR A 101 2.38 -2.06 -6.53
CA THR A 101 3.33 -1.60 -5.50
C THR A 101 3.52 -2.66 -4.41
N LEU A 102 2.44 -3.26 -3.91
CA LEU A 102 2.50 -4.37 -2.95
C LEU A 102 3.25 -5.58 -3.52
N LEU A 103 3.01 -5.93 -4.79
CA LEU A 103 3.73 -7.03 -5.44
C LEU A 103 5.23 -6.73 -5.60
N GLN A 104 5.60 -5.52 -5.96
CA GLN A 104 7.01 -5.10 -6.03
C GLN A 104 7.68 -5.21 -4.66
N GLN A 105 7.06 -4.69 -3.61
CA GLN A 105 7.56 -4.73 -2.25
C GLN A 105 7.63 -6.15 -1.68
N SER A 106 6.70 -7.04 -2.04
CA SER A 106 6.66 -8.41 -1.53
C SER A 106 7.89 -9.26 -1.85
N SER A 107 8.71 -8.82 -2.78
CA SER A 107 9.96 -9.50 -3.16
C SER A 107 11.19 -9.03 -2.37
N VAL A 108 11.09 -7.92 -1.64
CA VAL A 108 12.24 -7.24 -1.01
C VAL A 108 12.08 -6.98 0.47
N VAL A 109 10.84 -6.82 0.97
CA VAL A 109 10.61 -6.56 2.39
C VAL A 109 10.36 -7.84 3.18
N HIS A 110 10.61 -7.78 4.49
CA HIS A 110 10.32 -8.89 5.40
C HIS A 110 8.81 -9.16 5.49
N GLN A 111 8.41 -10.42 5.70
CA GLN A 111 7.00 -10.83 5.68
C GLN A 111 6.12 -10.04 6.66
N ALA A 112 6.57 -9.80 7.89
CA ALA A 112 5.81 -9.02 8.87
C ALA A 112 5.63 -7.54 8.42
N SER A 113 6.66 -6.95 7.82
CA SER A 113 6.58 -5.60 7.25
C SER A 113 5.63 -5.54 6.05
N LEU A 114 5.60 -6.59 5.23
CA LEU A 114 4.64 -6.69 4.14
C LEU A 114 3.19 -6.77 4.66
N CYS A 115 2.94 -7.54 5.72
CA CYS A 115 1.63 -7.60 6.37
C CYS A 115 1.22 -6.23 6.93
N GLN A 116 2.16 -5.51 7.55
CA GLN A 116 1.92 -4.16 8.08
C GLN A 116 1.60 -3.16 6.96
N MET A 117 2.34 -3.19 5.86
CA MET A 117 2.08 -2.38 4.67
C MET A 117 0.71 -2.72 4.08
N LEU A 118 0.40 -4.00 3.91
CA LEU A 118 -0.90 -4.46 3.41
C LEU A 118 -2.03 -4.00 4.34
N GLY A 119 -1.90 -4.14 5.65
CA GLY A 119 -2.91 -3.67 6.62
C GLY A 119 -3.18 -2.17 6.50
N ARG A 120 -2.16 -1.35 6.23
CA ARG A 120 -2.34 0.07 5.94
C ARG A 120 -3.08 0.29 4.61
N TYR A 121 -2.78 -0.47 3.55
CA TYR A 121 -3.45 -0.37 2.25
C TYR A 121 -4.94 -0.76 2.33
N LEU A 122 -5.27 -1.76 3.13
CA LEU A 122 -6.64 -2.25 3.39
C LEU A 122 -7.39 -1.42 4.44
N GLY A 123 -6.67 -0.59 5.20
CA GLY A 123 -7.20 0.25 6.26
C GLY A 123 -7.82 1.55 5.74
N THR A 124 -8.60 2.19 6.60
CA THR A 124 -9.28 3.46 6.33
C THR A 124 -8.55 4.67 6.94
N TRP A 125 -7.27 4.55 7.16
CA TRP A 125 -6.43 5.57 7.80
C TRP A 125 -5.15 5.86 7.01
N THR A 126 -4.61 7.06 7.19
CA THR A 126 -3.30 7.48 6.69
C THR A 126 -2.50 8.15 7.81
N PRO A 127 -1.18 7.94 7.91
CA PRO A 127 -0.37 8.64 8.89
C PRO A 127 -0.28 10.13 8.56
N MET A 128 -0.28 10.98 9.58
CA MET A 128 -0.02 12.42 9.44
C MET A 128 1.48 12.67 9.56
N PRO A 129 2.15 13.29 8.57
CA PRO A 129 3.61 13.40 8.53
C PRO A 129 4.24 14.13 9.72
N ASN A 130 3.52 15.04 10.34
CA ASN A 130 4.02 15.92 11.41
C ASN A 130 3.52 15.55 12.81
N GLU A 131 2.73 14.50 12.92
CA GLU A 131 2.16 14.04 14.19
C GLU A 131 2.46 12.56 14.39
N PRO A 132 3.37 12.18 15.30
CA PRO A 132 3.83 10.79 15.46
C PRO A 132 2.72 9.77 15.70
N TYR A 133 1.58 10.23 16.23
CA TYR A 133 0.38 9.41 16.47
C TYR A 133 -0.86 9.94 15.75
N GLY A 134 -0.68 10.98 14.93
CA GLY A 134 -1.75 11.57 14.15
C GLY A 134 -2.10 10.71 12.95
N GLN A 135 -3.39 10.61 12.67
CA GLN A 135 -3.91 9.90 11.51
C GLN A 135 -5.17 10.57 11.01
N ASP A 136 -5.36 10.56 9.71
CA ASP A 136 -6.58 11.01 9.04
C ASP A 136 -7.36 9.80 8.50
N GLU A 137 -8.67 9.96 8.39
CA GLU A 137 -9.54 8.98 7.75
C GLU A 137 -9.47 9.12 6.23
N ARG A 138 -9.35 7.99 5.52
CA ARG A 138 -9.39 7.90 4.07
C ARG A 138 -10.06 6.61 3.60
N ALA A 139 -10.41 6.54 2.33
CA ALA A 139 -10.79 5.28 1.71
C ALA A 139 -9.57 4.31 1.65
N PRO A 140 -9.79 2.99 1.72
CA PRO A 140 -8.73 2.01 1.46
C PRO A 140 -8.07 2.25 0.10
N LEU A 141 -6.76 1.98 0.00
CA LEU A 141 -6.04 2.05 -1.27
C LEU A 141 -6.40 0.89 -2.20
N THR A 142 -6.72 -0.26 -1.62
CA THR A 142 -7.14 -1.48 -2.32
C THR A 142 -7.98 -2.35 -1.39
N THR A 143 -8.50 -3.47 -1.93
CA THR A 143 -9.21 -4.52 -1.18
C THR A 143 -8.55 -5.88 -1.40
N LEU A 144 -8.84 -6.84 -0.54
CA LEU A 144 -8.38 -8.23 -0.73
C LEU A 144 -8.93 -8.83 -2.03
N GLU A 145 -10.16 -8.46 -2.41
CA GLU A 145 -10.77 -8.88 -3.67
C GLU A 145 -10.00 -8.33 -4.87
N SER A 146 -9.72 -7.01 -4.91
CA SER A 146 -8.94 -6.36 -5.97
C SER A 146 -7.54 -6.96 -6.09
N LEU A 147 -6.88 -7.24 -4.95
CA LEU A 147 -5.58 -7.92 -4.94
C LEU A 147 -5.68 -9.34 -5.49
N GLN A 148 -6.69 -10.11 -5.12
CA GLN A 148 -6.90 -11.47 -5.62
C GLN A 148 -7.15 -11.46 -7.13
N GLU A 149 -7.96 -10.53 -7.63
CA GLU A 149 -8.19 -10.34 -9.07
C GLU A 149 -6.90 -9.96 -9.79
N PHE A 150 -6.14 -9.00 -9.25
CA PHE A 150 -4.87 -8.56 -9.81
C PHE A 150 -3.85 -9.71 -9.93
N LEU A 151 -3.79 -10.58 -8.93
CA LEU A 151 -2.89 -11.74 -8.92
C LEU A 151 -3.40 -12.92 -9.78
N THR A 152 -4.68 -12.87 -10.20
CA THR A 152 -5.26 -13.92 -11.04
C THR A 152 -4.66 -13.86 -12.44
N GLY A 153 -4.19 -15.00 -12.93
CA GLY A 153 -3.55 -15.09 -14.25
C GLY A 153 -2.09 -14.62 -14.29
N MET A 154 -1.55 -14.09 -13.19
CA MET A 154 -0.11 -13.86 -13.10
C MET A 154 0.64 -15.18 -12.97
N GLY A 155 1.63 -15.38 -13.85
CA GLY A 155 2.51 -16.54 -13.82
C GLY A 155 3.41 -16.58 -12.57
N ARG A 156 4.53 -17.26 -12.69
CA ARG A 156 5.53 -17.32 -11.60
C ARG A 156 6.31 -16.00 -11.52
N ILE A 157 5.84 -15.08 -10.70
CA ILE A 157 6.51 -13.81 -10.41
C ILE A 157 7.06 -13.87 -8.98
N ARG A 158 8.29 -13.35 -8.81
CA ARG A 158 8.92 -13.25 -7.50
C ARG A 158 8.06 -12.39 -6.58
N GLY A 159 7.82 -12.85 -5.35
CA GLY A 159 7.03 -12.15 -4.35
C GLY A 159 5.55 -12.54 -4.29
N ILE A 160 4.95 -13.13 -5.33
CA ILE A 160 3.52 -13.54 -5.31
C ILE A 160 3.20 -14.43 -4.10
N GLY A 161 4.07 -15.39 -3.76
CA GLY A 161 3.86 -16.27 -2.60
C GLY A 161 3.83 -15.49 -1.29
N ASN A 162 4.75 -14.54 -1.11
CA ASN A 162 4.80 -13.69 0.07
C ASN A 162 3.57 -12.78 0.17
N LEU A 163 3.11 -12.22 -0.97
CA LEU A 163 1.91 -11.36 -0.97
C LEU A 163 0.64 -12.16 -0.64
N ARG A 164 0.48 -13.36 -1.21
CA ARG A 164 -0.63 -14.25 -0.86
C ARG A 164 -0.62 -14.66 0.62
N LEU A 165 0.58 -14.90 1.16
CA LEU A 165 0.73 -15.19 2.59
C LEU A 165 0.36 -13.98 3.44
N ALA A 166 0.76 -12.76 3.06
CA ALA A 166 0.34 -11.54 3.74
C ALA A 166 -1.19 -11.36 3.71
N MET A 167 -1.83 -11.60 2.56
CA MET A 167 -3.29 -11.57 2.43
C MET A 167 -3.99 -12.56 3.37
N ALA A 168 -3.38 -13.71 3.64
CA ALA A 168 -3.95 -14.70 4.56
C ALA A 168 -3.90 -14.27 6.04
N TYR A 169 -3.06 -13.31 6.39
CA TYR A 169 -2.88 -12.86 7.78
C TYR A 169 -3.44 -11.46 8.06
N THR A 170 -3.83 -10.71 7.04
CA THR A 170 -4.22 -9.31 7.18
C THR A 170 -5.73 -9.14 6.98
N CYS A 171 -6.38 -8.37 7.86
CA CYS A 171 -7.80 -8.03 7.76
C CYS A 171 -8.00 -6.67 7.09
N GLU A 172 -9.17 -6.50 6.47
CA GLU A 172 -9.62 -5.21 5.95
C GLU A 172 -10.23 -4.34 7.05
N GLY A 173 -10.27 -3.03 6.81
CA GLY A 173 -11.08 -2.09 7.56
C GLY A 173 -10.48 -1.63 8.89
N ALA A 174 -9.19 -1.85 9.16
CA ALA A 174 -8.54 -1.21 10.30
C ALA A 174 -8.68 0.32 10.17
N ALA A 175 -9.11 0.99 11.24
CA ALA A 175 -9.30 2.43 11.28
C ALA A 175 -8.09 3.18 11.86
N SER A 176 -7.03 2.45 12.24
CA SER A 176 -5.82 3.05 12.82
C SER A 176 -4.60 2.13 12.72
N ALA A 177 -3.41 2.74 12.83
CA ALA A 177 -2.16 2.00 12.91
C ALA A 177 -2.08 1.05 14.11
N PRO A 178 -2.51 1.44 15.34
CA PRO A 178 -2.57 0.52 16.47
C PRO A 178 -3.51 -0.68 16.24
N GLU A 179 -4.66 -0.49 15.59
CA GLU A 179 -5.56 -1.59 15.26
C GLU A 179 -4.90 -2.59 14.29
N THR A 180 -4.26 -2.08 13.23
CA THR A 180 -3.50 -2.91 12.30
C THR A 180 -2.40 -3.70 13.05
N THR A 181 -1.65 -3.03 13.92
CA THR A 181 -0.56 -3.66 14.68
C THR A 181 -1.09 -4.73 15.63
N LEU A 182 -2.17 -4.45 16.35
CA LEU A 182 -2.81 -5.40 17.26
C LEU A 182 -3.34 -6.62 16.51
N GLN A 183 -4.06 -6.40 15.40
CA GLN A 183 -4.56 -7.47 14.54
C GLN A 183 -3.43 -8.40 14.09
N LEU A 184 -2.31 -7.84 13.62
CA LEU A 184 -1.16 -8.63 13.18
C LEU A 184 -0.49 -9.36 14.36
N ALA A 185 -0.32 -8.73 15.51
CA ALA A 185 0.23 -9.37 16.70
C ALA A 185 -0.58 -10.58 17.15
N LEU A 186 -1.90 -10.54 16.94
CA LEU A 186 -2.78 -11.65 17.29
C LEU A 186 -2.80 -12.75 16.21
N CYS A 187 -2.80 -12.40 14.95
CA CYS A 187 -3.04 -13.33 13.84
C CYS A 187 -1.78 -13.90 13.20
N LEU A 188 -0.65 -13.19 13.25
CA LEU A 188 0.59 -13.72 12.69
C LEU A 188 1.03 -14.99 13.41
N PRO A 189 1.68 -15.92 12.70
CA PRO A 189 2.19 -17.13 13.33
C PRO A 189 3.38 -16.82 14.24
N PRO A 190 3.73 -17.72 15.18
CA PRO A 190 4.82 -17.53 16.15
C PRO A 190 6.18 -17.23 15.49
N GLU A 191 6.44 -17.77 14.30
CA GLU A 191 7.66 -17.52 13.51
C GLU A 191 7.78 -16.06 13.07
N LEU A 192 6.66 -15.34 13.02
CA LEU A 192 6.56 -13.91 12.75
C LEU A 192 6.18 -13.10 14.00
N HIS A 193 6.38 -13.70 15.17
CA HIS A 193 6.16 -13.10 16.49
C HIS A 193 4.68 -12.80 16.82
N GLY A 194 3.74 -13.51 16.21
CA GLY A 194 2.30 -13.42 16.52
C GLY A 194 1.81 -14.55 17.41
N LEU A 195 0.52 -14.50 17.76
CA LEU A 195 -0.14 -15.47 18.63
C LEU A 195 -0.91 -16.56 17.86
N ASN A 196 -0.94 -16.49 16.54
CA ASN A 196 -1.64 -17.44 15.65
C ASN A 196 -3.14 -17.63 15.98
N LEU A 197 -3.80 -16.56 16.39
CA LEU A 197 -5.24 -16.55 16.63
C LEU A 197 -6.03 -16.41 15.33
N ALA A 198 -7.31 -16.75 15.35
CA ALA A 198 -8.22 -16.54 14.23
C ALA A 198 -8.32 -15.03 13.89
N GLN A 199 -8.57 -14.74 12.61
CA GLN A 199 -8.74 -13.36 12.18
C GLN A 199 -9.96 -12.71 12.81
N PRO A 200 -9.83 -11.51 13.39
CA PRO A 200 -10.97 -10.79 13.97
C PRO A 200 -11.80 -10.11 12.87
N THR A 201 -13.04 -9.82 13.18
CA THR A 201 -13.83 -8.85 12.42
C THR A 201 -13.46 -7.45 12.89
N MET A 202 -12.80 -6.67 12.02
CA MET A 202 -12.41 -5.31 12.37
C MET A 202 -13.63 -4.39 12.43
N ASN A 203 -13.62 -3.45 13.39
CA ASN A 203 -14.67 -2.44 13.56
C ASN A 203 -16.10 -3.02 13.68
N TYR A 204 -16.22 -4.20 14.26
CA TYR A 204 -17.53 -4.83 14.51
C TYR A 204 -18.38 -3.94 15.43
N LYS A 205 -19.59 -3.60 14.99
CA LYS A 205 -20.52 -2.80 15.77
C LYS A 205 -21.21 -3.68 16.80
N VAL A 206 -20.96 -3.44 18.07
CA VAL A 206 -21.66 -4.11 19.18
C VAL A 206 -22.81 -3.23 19.64
N ASP A 207 -24.03 -3.76 19.58
CA ASP A 207 -25.19 -3.10 20.16
C ASP A 207 -25.18 -3.29 21.68
N LEU A 208 -25.01 -2.18 22.41
CA LEU A 208 -25.01 -2.21 23.87
C LEU A 208 -26.40 -2.53 24.40
N SER A 209 -26.49 -3.41 25.39
CA SER A 209 -27.75 -3.65 26.13
C SER A 209 -28.24 -2.35 26.78
N ALA A 210 -29.55 -2.25 27.01
CA ALA A 210 -30.14 -1.08 27.66
C ALA A 210 -29.50 -0.76 29.03
N LYS A 211 -29.00 -1.78 29.73
CA LYS A 211 -28.23 -1.60 30.99
C LYS A 211 -26.89 -0.98 30.75
N ALA A 212 -26.12 -1.43 29.73
CA ALA A 212 -24.82 -0.87 29.38
C ALA A 212 -24.93 0.57 28.87
N GLN A 213 -25.96 0.87 28.06
CA GLN A 213 -26.25 2.24 27.58
C GLN A 213 -26.52 3.22 28.71
N ARG A 214 -27.18 2.78 29.80
CA ARG A 214 -27.39 3.63 30.98
C ARG A 214 -26.12 3.93 31.76
N LEU A 215 -25.13 3.05 31.71
CA LEU A 215 -23.84 3.25 32.39
C LEU A 215 -22.88 4.12 31.58
N CYS A 216 -23.08 4.22 30.26
CA CYS A 216 -22.24 4.98 29.34
C CYS A 216 -23.09 5.91 28.45
N PRO A 217 -23.82 6.92 29.01
CA PRO A 217 -24.84 7.68 28.29
C PRO A 217 -24.30 8.60 27.19
N HIS A 218 -22.98 8.84 27.14
CA HIS A 218 -22.35 9.80 26.22
C HIS A 218 -21.34 9.18 25.26
N GLN A 219 -21.24 7.85 25.22
CA GLN A 219 -20.34 7.19 24.31
C GLN A 219 -21.14 6.34 23.33
N SER A 220 -21.18 6.76 22.06
CA SER A 220 -21.28 5.78 20.98
C SER A 220 -19.96 5.00 20.98
N ILE A 221 -19.87 3.97 21.81
CA ILE A 221 -18.66 3.14 21.89
C ILE A 221 -18.63 2.34 20.59
N ARG A 222 -17.84 2.78 19.63
CA ARG A 222 -17.31 1.88 18.61
C ARG A 222 -16.27 1.02 19.33
N ILE A 223 -16.70 -0.06 19.89
CA ILE A 223 -15.79 -1.07 20.41
C ILE A 223 -15.33 -1.83 19.16
N SER A 224 -14.11 -1.60 18.73
CA SER A 224 -13.41 -2.58 17.90
C SER A 224 -13.15 -3.79 18.80
N MET A 225 -14.12 -4.69 18.90
CA MET A 225 -13.95 -5.96 19.59
C MET A 225 -13.39 -6.96 18.61
N LEU A 226 -12.25 -7.52 18.98
CA LEU A 226 -11.83 -8.82 18.55
C LEU A 226 -12.83 -9.83 19.10
N ASP A 227 -13.61 -10.48 18.24
CA ASP A 227 -14.28 -11.72 18.61
C ASP A 227 -13.18 -12.78 18.81
N LEU A 228 -12.77 -12.95 20.05
CA LEU A 228 -11.99 -14.09 20.51
C LEU A 228 -13.00 -15.21 20.83
N LEU A 229 -13.34 -16.01 19.86
CA LEU A 229 -14.01 -17.31 20.04
C LEU A 229 -13.01 -18.44 19.83
#